data_55705eed426ab9cf88e0ad6792be3bad
#
_entry.id   55705eed426ab9cf88e0ad6792be3bad
#
_cell.length_a   1.000
_cell.length_b   1.000
_cell.length_c   1.000
_cell.angle_alpha   90.00
_cell.angle_beta   90.00
_cell.angle_gamma   90.00
#
_symmetry.space_group_name_H-M   'P 1'
#
loop_
_entity.id
_entity.type
_entity.pdbx_description
1 polymer ?
#
loop_
_entity_poly.entity_id
_entity_poly.type
_entity_poly.pdbx_seq_one_letter_code
_entity_poly.pdbx_strand_id
1 'polypeptide(L)'
;GASCWLTLATNHIYISNRCRKIGWYNTELTSGDFPIDAWIMASGYLPLKAVQSGIYMDTLSNQQSIALCLLDLAKGYEHKTGNYYDGFILKWCDSSLAYFPHDAQAILLKAETLKRVYEKEVKENATSSLQIYTKMEKLYGTLFDLGYREMPEGMYMQWLQSVVKERNKYSNKKINTILKEKWTKDTIVRQWYFFLEPKILLGAIS
;
A
#
# COMPACT_ATOMS: atom_id res chain seq x y z
N GLY A 1 18.87 18.40 4.40
CA GLY A 1 18.32 17.24 3.71
C GLY A 1 16.85 17.45 3.40
N ALA A 2 16.29 16.67 2.49
CA ALA A 2 14.85 16.61 2.28
C ALA A 2 14.23 15.73 3.38
N SER A 3 13.08 16.14 3.92
CA SER A 3 12.28 15.28 4.79
C SER A 3 11.46 14.35 3.92
N CYS A 4 11.40 13.07 4.26
CA CYS A 4 10.67 12.05 3.51
C CYS A 4 9.92 11.11 4.45
N TRP A 5 8.80 10.60 3.99
CA TRP A 5 7.91 9.70 4.72
C TRP A 5 7.34 8.65 3.79
N LEU A 6 7.09 7.45 4.31
CA LEU A 6 6.26 6.48 3.62
C LEU A 6 4.82 6.97 3.57
N THR A 7 4.13 6.64 2.49
CA THR A 7 2.73 7.00 2.24
C THR A 7 2.05 5.83 1.54
N LEU A 8 0.81 5.55 1.93
CA LEU A 8 0.04 4.43 1.38
C LEU A 8 -0.92 4.89 0.28
N ALA A 9 -1.06 4.06 -0.71
CA ALA A 9 -2.16 4.02 -1.66
C ALA A 9 -2.75 2.60 -1.69
N THR A 10 -3.82 2.35 -2.43
CA THR A 10 -4.38 1.00 -2.55
C THR A 10 -3.34 0.05 -3.09
N ASN A 11 -2.98 -0.97 -2.30
CA ASN A 11 -1.97 -1.99 -2.63
C ASN A 11 -0.60 -1.44 -3.05
N HIS A 12 -0.25 -0.23 -2.61
CA HIS A 12 0.95 0.45 -3.05
C HIS A 12 1.53 1.35 -1.96
N ILE A 13 2.87 1.42 -1.89
CA ILE A 13 3.61 2.31 -0.99
C ILE A 13 4.52 3.19 -1.84
N TYR A 14 4.51 4.48 -1.55
CA TYR A 14 5.38 5.46 -2.20
C TYR A 14 5.99 6.40 -1.15
N ILE A 15 6.88 7.28 -1.56
CA ILE A 15 7.52 8.26 -0.68
C ILE A 15 6.94 9.64 -0.95
N SER A 16 6.42 10.29 0.10
CA SER A 16 6.13 11.72 0.10
C SER A 16 7.32 12.49 0.63
N ASN A 17 7.75 13.48 -0.12
CA ASN A 17 8.91 14.31 0.20
C ASN A 17 8.50 15.76 0.39
N ARG A 18 9.22 16.48 1.25
CA ARG A 18 9.08 17.91 1.43
C ARG A 18 10.41 18.62 1.23
N CYS A 19 10.45 19.53 0.28
CA CYS A 19 11.62 20.35 0.00
C CYS A 19 11.26 21.85 0.05
N ARG A 20 12.14 22.69 0.60
CA ARG A 20 11.90 24.14 0.70
C ARG A 20 11.67 24.82 -0.67
N LYS A 21 12.34 24.35 -1.72
CA LYS A 21 12.26 24.96 -3.07
C LYS A 21 11.05 24.47 -3.87
N ILE A 22 10.60 23.23 -3.67
CA ILE A 22 9.62 22.54 -4.52
C ILE A 22 8.27 22.43 -3.80
N GLY A 23 8.27 22.37 -2.47
CA GLY A 23 7.13 22.01 -1.66
C GLY A 23 7.02 20.49 -1.51
N TRP A 24 5.81 19.97 -1.47
CA TRP A 24 5.52 18.54 -1.44
C TRP A 24 5.63 17.92 -2.83
N TYR A 25 6.16 16.71 -2.89
CA TYR A 25 6.20 15.88 -4.09
C TYR A 25 6.32 14.41 -3.74
N ASN A 26 5.83 13.54 -4.62
CA ASN A 26 5.87 12.10 -4.44
C ASN A 26 7.01 11.49 -5.25
N THR A 27 7.54 10.39 -4.75
CA THR A 27 8.52 9.55 -5.44
C THR A 27 8.03 8.12 -5.48
N GLU A 28 7.87 7.59 -6.68
CA GLU A 28 7.59 6.19 -6.93
C GLU A 28 8.91 5.43 -7.07
N LEU A 29 9.20 4.54 -6.10
CA LEU A 29 10.50 3.87 -6.05
C LEU A 29 10.67 2.80 -7.12
N THR A 30 9.59 2.14 -7.51
CA THR A 30 9.64 1.03 -8.48
C THR A 30 9.90 1.51 -9.90
N SER A 31 9.47 2.73 -10.23
CA SER A 31 9.62 3.31 -11.55
C SER A 31 10.60 4.50 -11.60
N GLY A 32 10.98 5.05 -10.44
CA GLY A 32 11.80 6.25 -10.35
C GLY A 32 11.07 7.53 -10.79
N ASP A 33 9.72 7.50 -10.83
CA ASP A 33 8.90 8.63 -11.26
C ASP A 33 8.49 9.53 -10.10
N PHE A 34 7.97 10.70 -10.46
CA PHE A 34 7.45 11.69 -9.53
C PHE A 34 5.97 11.98 -9.84
N PRO A 35 5.03 11.06 -9.50
CA PRO A 35 3.63 11.24 -9.81
C PRO A 35 3.01 12.38 -8.98
N ILE A 36 2.01 13.05 -9.55
CA ILE A 36 1.18 14.01 -8.82
C ILE A 36 0.07 13.28 -8.05
N ASP A 37 -0.45 13.88 -6.97
CA ASP A 37 -1.49 13.29 -6.12
C ASP A 37 -2.72 12.87 -6.92
N ALA A 38 -3.17 13.71 -7.85
CA ALA A 38 -4.31 13.40 -8.70
C ALA A 38 -4.13 12.10 -9.52
N TRP A 39 -2.87 11.81 -9.94
CA TRP A 39 -2.57 10.56 -10.62
C TRP A 39 -2.63 9.36 -9.67
N ILE A 40 -2.06 9.50 -8.47
CA ILE A 40 -2.09 8.45 -7.45
C ILE A 40 -3.54 8.11 -7.08
N MET A 41 -4.38 9.13 -6.88
CA MET A 41 -5.80 8.95 -6.60
C MET A 41 -6.53 8.24 -7.72
N ALA A 42 -6.36 8.71 -8.96
CA ALA A 42 -7.07 8.16 -10.12
C ALA A 42 -6.59 6.75 -10.47
N SER A 43 -5.27 6.53 -10.51
CA SER A 43 -4.68 5.23 -10.84
C SER A 43 -4.88 4.19 -9.74
N GLY A 44 -4.83 4.61 -8.47
CA GLY A 44 -5.00 3.72 -7.31
C GLY A 44 -6.47 3.40 -6.98
N TYR A 45 -7.44 3.93 -7.73
CA TYR A 45 -8.87 3.78 -7.42
C TYR A 45 -9.19 4.19 -5.97
N LEU A 46 -8.59 5.31 -5.51
CA LEU A 46 -8.71 5.78 -4.13
C LEU A 46 -10.03 6.54 -3.94
N PRO A 47 -10.97 6.01 -3.15
CA PRO A 47 -12.19 6.75 -2.81
C PRO A 47 -11.84 8.00 -2.01
N LEU A 48 -12.53 9.12 -2.27
CA LEU A 48 -12.33 10.36 -1.53
C LEU A 48 -12.51 10.16 -0.01
N LYS A 49 -13.48 9.34 0.40
CA LYS A 49 -13.72 9.00 1.81
C LYS A 49 -12.49 8.32 2.44
N ALA A 50 -11.80 7.45 1.72
CA ALA A 50 -10.60 6.77 2.21
C ALA A 50 -9.41 7.73 2.39
N VAL A 51 -9.29 8.74 1.52
CA VAL A 51 -8.31 9.82 1.68
C VAL A 51 -8.69 10.72 2.87
N GLN A 52 -9.95 11.09 2.99
CA GLN A 52 -10.44 11.92 4.10
C GLN A 52 -10.34 11.25 5.48
N SER A 53 -10.42 9.93 5.54
CA SER A 53 -10.23 9.16 6.78
C SER A 53 -8.76 8.95 7.15
N GLY A 54 -7.82 9.34 6.27
CA GLY A 54 -6.38 9.23 6.51
C GLY A 54 -5.79 7.83 6.34
N ILE A 55 -6.54 6.87 5.79
CA ILE A 55 -5.98 5.54 5.51
C ILE A 55 -5.05 5.53 4.30
N TYR A 56 -5.21 6.51 3.40
CA TYR A 56 -4.39 6.70 2.21
C TYR A 56 -3.94 8.15 2.07
N MET A 57 -2.81 8.34 1.41
CA MET A 57 -2.18 9.60 1.04
C MET A 57 -1.66 10.45 2.22
N ASP A 58 -1.86 10.03 3.45
CA ASP A 58 -1.22 10.65 4.61
C ASP A 58 0.18 10.09 4.83
N THR A 59 1.09 10.96 5.31
CA THR A 59 2.45 10.56 5.66
C THR A 59 2.45 9.73 6.94
N LEU A 60 3.14 8.59 6.89
CA LEU A 60 3.23 7.68 8.01
C LEU A 60 4.28 8.15 9.03
N SER A 61 3.95 8.04 10.32
CA SER A 61 4.93 8.15 11.39
C SER A 61 5.91 6.96 11.37
N ASN A 62 7.02 7.07 12.11
CA ASN A 62 7.97 5.97 12.26
C ASN A 62 7.30 4.72 12.87
N GLN A 63 6.39 4.90 13.84
CA GLN A 63 5.66 3.79 14.45
C GLN A 63 4.75 3.09 13.44
N GLN A 64 4.00 3.86 12.65
CA GLN A 64 3.16 3.32 11.58
C GLN A 64 3.99 2.61 10.50
N SER A 65 5.15 3.15 10.15
CA SER A 65 6.07 2.51 9.19
C SER A 65 6.61 1.18 9.71
N ILE A 66 6.89 1.06 11.01
CA ILE A 66 7.27 -0.21 11.64
C ILE A 66 6.09 -1.18 11.70
N ALA A 67 4.87 -0.68 11.94
CA ALA A 67 3.66 -1.50 11.94
C ALA A 67 3.44 -2.21 10.60
N LEU A 68 3.79 -1.59 9.47
CA LEU A 68 3.75 -2.23 8.16
C LEU A 68 4.66 -3.47 8.08
N CYS A 69 5.84 -3.45 8.72
CA CYS A 69 6.71 -4.62 8.77
C CYS A 69 6.07 -5.80 9.53
N LEU A 70 5.27 -5.50 10.58
CA LEU A 70 4.51 -6.53 11.30
C LEU A 70 3.38 -7.12 10.45
N LEU A 71 2.72 -6.28 9.67
CA LEU A 71 1.73 -6.72 8.70
C LEU A 71 2.37 -7.59 7.59
N ASP A 72 3.52 -7.18 7.07
CA ASP A 72 4.25 -7.95 6.05
C ASP A 72 4.66 -9.32 6.57
N LEU A 73 5.03 -9.43 7.86
CA LEU A 73 5.29 -10.71 8.51
C LEU A 73 4.04 -11.61 8.52
N ALA A 74 2.86 -11.05 8.85
CA ALA A 74 1.59 -11.77 8.83
C ALA A 74 1.23 -12.23 7.41
N LYS A 75 1.34 -11.34 6.40
CA LYS A 75 1.10 -11.65 4.98
C LYS A 75 2.07 -12.69 4.42
N GLY A 76 3.35 -12.56 4.77
CA GLY A 76 4.37 -13.54 4.38
C GLY A 76 4.09 -14.94 4.95
N TYR A 77 3.63 -15.01 6.20
CA TYR A 77 3.21 -16.26 6.82
C TYR A 77 1.99 -16.85 6.12
N GLU A 78 0.95 -16.04 5.89
CA GLU A 78 -0.24 -16.42 5.13
C GLU A 78 0.13 -17.02 3.77
N HIS A 79 0.92 -16.27 2.99
CA HIS A 79 1.35 -16.69 1.65
C HIS A 79 2.14 -18.00 1.66
N LYS A 80 3.02 -18.19 2.65
CA LYS A 80 3.90 -19.36 2.74
C LYS A 80 3.18 -20.61 3.24
N THR A 81 2.25 -20.48 4.19
CA THR A 81 1.67 -21.61 4.91
C THR A 81 0.22 -21.88 4.57
N GLY A 82 -0.55 -20.86 4.20
CA GLY A 82 -2.01 -20.95 4.09
C GLY A 82 -2.69 -21.30 5.42
N ASN A 83 -1.98 -21.20 6.55
CA ASN A 83 -2.51 -21.57 7.85
C ASN A 83 -3.12 -20.38 8.58
N TYR A 84 -4.45 -20.39 8.71
CA TYR A 84 -5.22 -19.35 9.38
C TYR A 84 -5.61 -19.69 10.83
N TYR A 85 -5.23 -20.89 11.33
CA TYR A 85 -5.87 -21.49 12.51
C TYR A 85 -4.99 -21.53 13.75
N ASP A 86 -3.70 -21.23 13.66
CA ASP A 86 -2.76 -21.28 14.79
C ASP A 86 -2.63 -19.94 15.54
N GLY A 87 -3.36 -18.91 15.11
CA GLY A 87 -3.35 -17.59 15.73
C GLY A 87 -2.17 -16.71 15.34
N PHE A 88 -1.22 -17.18 14.52
CA PHE A 88 -0.06 -16.40 14.12
C PHE A 88 -0.45 -15.11 13.38
N ILE A 89 -1.29 -15.22 12.34
CA ILE A 89 -1.76 -14.07 11.56
C ILE A 89 -2.48 -13.08 12.45
N LEU A 90 -3.43 -13.56 13.28
CA LEU A 90 -4.19 -12.69 14.19
C LEU A 90 -3.28 -11.92 15.15
N LYS A 91 -2.29 -12.60 15.74
CA LYS A 91 -1.32 -11.98 16.65
C LYS A 91 -0.57 -10.81 15.99
N TRP A 92 -0.08 -11.00 14.76
CA TRP A 92 0.70 -9.96 14.10
C TRP A 92 -0.17 -8.84 13.52
N CYS A 93 -1.40 -9.14 13.09
CA CYS A 93 -2.38 -8.11 12.78
C CYS A 93 -2.72 -7.26 14.01
N ASP A 94 -2.94 -7.87 15.17
CA ASP A 94 -3.20 -7.15 16.42
C ASP A 94 -2.02 -6.28 16.82
N SER A 95 -0.79 -6.79 16.69
CA SER A 95 0.42 -6.04 16.97
C SER A 95 0.59 -4.85 16.02
N SER A 96 0.31 -5.01 14.72
CA SER A 96 0.33 -3.93 13.74
C SER A 96 -0.72 -2.87 14.07
N LEU A 97 -1.95 -3.28 14.33
CA LEU A 97 -3.07 -2.38 14.63
C LEU A 97 -2.91 -1.62 15.96
N ALA A 98 -2.10 -2.13 16.89
CA ALA A 98 -1.76 -1.40 18.12
C ALA A 98 -0.96 -0.11 17.83
N TYR A 99 -0.16 -0.08 16.76
CA TYR A 99 0.64 1.08 16.35
C TYR A 99 0.04 1.83 15.16
N PHE A 100 -0.77 1.17 14.36
CA PHE A 100 -1.47 1.75 13.21
C PHE A 100 -2.94 1.29 13.18
N PRO A 101 -3.81 1.86 14.02
CA PRO A 101 -5.20 1.39 14.21
C PRO A 101 -6.08 1.45 12.96
N HIS A 102 -5.75 2.32 12.00
CA HIS A 102 -6.51 2.51 10.77
C HIS A 102 -5.82 1.85 9.54
N ASP A 103 -4.87 0.96 9.75
CA ASP A 103 -4.28 0.21 8.64
C ASP A 103 -5.33 -0.72 8.01
N ALA A 104 -5.87 -0.30 6.89
CA ALA A 104 -6.94 -1.02 6.20
C ALA A 104 -6.52 -2.43 5.78
N GLN A 105 -5.25 -2.65 5.43
CA GLN A 105 -4.75 -3.95 5.04
C GLN A 105 -4.61 -4.91 6.23
N ALA A 106 -4.20 -4.40 7.39
CA ALA A 106 -4.14 -5.19 8.63
C ALA A 106 -5.55 -5.56 9.12
N ILE A 107 -6.51 -4.60 9.04
CA ILE A 107 -7.92 -4.84 9.37
C ILE A 107 -8.51 -5.90 8.43
N LEU A 108 -8.26 -5.79 7.12
CA LEU A 108 -8.76 -6.73 6.12
C LEU A 108 -8.20 -8.14 6.36
N LEU A 109 -6.88 -8.28 6.48
CA LEU A 109 -6.24 -9.58 6.72
C LEU A 109 -6.77 -10.24 8.00
N LYS A 110 -6.97 -9.45 9.06
CA LYS A 110 -7.57 -9.94 10.31
C LYS A 110 -9.02 -10.41 10.10
N ALA A 111 -9.83 -9.64 9.37
CA ALA A 111 -11.22 -9.99 9.07
C ALA A 111 -11.31 -11.28 8.23
N GLU A 112 -10.50 -11.40 7.17
CA GLU A 112 -10.45 -12.60 6.33
C GLU A 112 -9.95 -13.83 7.11
N THR A 113 -8.98 -13.65 8.00
CA THR A 113 -8.53 -14.74 8.90
C THR A 113 -9.65 -15.20 9.82
N LEU A 114 -10.37 -14.26 10.46
CA LEU A 114 -11.54 -14.62 11.30
C LEU A 114 -12.64 -15.28 10.50
N LYS A 115 -12.86 -14.88 9.25
CA LYS A 115 -13.81 -15.53 8.34
C LYS A 115 -13.44 -17.00 8.10
N ARG A 116 -12.17 -17.32 7.82
CA ARG A 116 -11.70 -18.70 7.67
C ARG A 116 -11.88 -19.52 8.94
N VAL A 117 -11.59 -18.93 10.09
CA VAL A 117 -11.80 -19.59 11.40
C VAL A 117 -13.28 -19.83 11.65
N TYR A 118 -14.15 -18.83 11.39
CA TYR A 118 -15.60 -18.94 11.51
C TYR A 118 -16.16 -20.07 10.63
N GLU A 119 -15.79 -20.10 9.35
CA GLU A 119 -16.24 -21.12 8.40
C GLU A 119 -15.88 -22.56 8.85
N LYS A 120 -14.71 -22.70 9.49
CA LYS A 120 -14.27 -23.97 10.08
C LYS A 120 -15.11 -24.34 11.30
N GLU A 121 -15.26 -23.39 12.25
CA GLU A 121 -16.02 -23.64 13.49
C GLU A 121 -17.49 -23.93 13.23
N VAL A 122 -18.12 -23.30 12.24
CA VAL A 122 -19.49 -23.61 11.83
C VAL A 122 -19.60 -25.04 11.32
N LYS A 123 -18.63 -25.53 10.55
CA LYS A 123 -18.60 -26.93 10.09
C LYS A 123 -18.43 -27.94 11.24
N GLU A 124 -17.72 -27.54 12.29
CA GLU A 124 -17.46 -28.35 13.48
C GLU A 124 -18.54 -28.19 14.56
N ASN A 125 -19.61 -27.41 14.30
CA ASN A 125 -20.69 -27.08 15.24
C ASN A 125 -20.19 -26.46 16.56
N ALA A 126 -19.12 -25.64 16.52
CA ALA A 126 -18.55 -24.99 17.68
C ALA A 126 -19.43 -23.84 18.20
N THR A 127 -19.62 -23.78 19.52
CA THR A 127 -20.44 -22.73 20.16
C THR A 127 -19.83 -21.32 20.11
N SER A 128 -18.52 -21.20 19.85
CA SER A 128 -17.79 -19.93 19.75
C SER A 128 -17.99 -19.18 18.43
N SER A 129 -18.62 -19.80 17.43
CA SER A 129 -18.78 -19.24 16.08
C SER A 129 -19.45 -17.86 16.06
N LEU A 130 -20.45 -17.60 16.91
CA LEU A 130 -21.15 -16.33 16.98
C LEU A 130 -20.24 -15.17 17.42
N GLN A 131 -19.32 -15.40 18.37
CA GLN A 131 -18.38 -14.37 18.81
C GLN A 131 -17.37 -14.01 17.74
N ILE A 132 -16.91 -15.01 16.98
CA ILE A 132 -15.98 -14.78 15.86
C ILE A 132 -16.68 -14.03 14.75
N TYR A 133 -17.90 -14.41 14.41
CA TYR A 133 -18.74 -13.70 13.44
C TYR A 133 -18.90 -12.21 13.81
N THR A 134 -19.26 -11.92 15.05
CA THR A 134 -19.43 -10.54 15.52
C THR A 134 -18.15 -9.72 15.41
N LYS A 135 -16.97 -10.32 15.73
CA LYS A 135 -15.69 -9.66 15.58
C LYS A 135 -15.35 -9.39 14.12
N MET A 136 -15.61 -10.35 13.25
CA MET A 136 -15.40 -10.24 11.80
C MET A 136 -16.26 -9.13 11.21
N GLU A 137 -17.58 -9.13 11.48
CA GLU A 137 -18.51 -8.11 11.00
C GLU A 137 -18.10 -6.69 11.45
N LYS A 138 -17.65 -6.55 12.71
CA LYS A 138 -17.14 -5.27 13.22
C LYS A 138 -15.95 -4.76 12.42
N LEU A 139 -15.03 -5.64 12.01
CA LEU A 139 -13.86 -5.25 11.21
C LEU A 139 -14.25 -4.82 9.79
N TYR A 140 -15.18 -5.54 9.15
CA TYR A 140 -15.71 -5.11 7.85
C TYR A 140 -16.47 -3.80 7.95
N GLY A 141 -17.26 -3.59 9.02
CA GLY A 141 -17.90 -2.31 9.30
C GLY A 141 -16.87 -1.19 9.42
N THR A 142 -15.77 -1.41 10.15
CA THR A 142 -14.68 -0.45 10.27
C THR A 142 -14.07 -0.10 8.90
N LEU A 143 -13.80 -1.08 8.03
CA LEU A 143 -13.30 -0.84 6.68
C LEU A 143 -14.28 0.00 5.84
N PHE A 144 -15.56 -0.31 5.92
CA PHE A 144 -16.60 0.46 5.25
C PHE A 144 -16.66 1.91 5.74
N ASP A 145 -16.56 2.13 7.06
CA ASP A 145 -16.56 3.46 7.66
C ASP A 145 -15.33 4.28 7.29
N LEU A 146 -14.18 3.63 7.17
CA LEU A 146 -12.94 4.23 6.67
C LEU A 146 -12.96 4.52 5.16
N GLY A 147 -13.95 4.00 4.43
CA GLY A 147 -14.09 4.18 2.99
C GLY A 147 -13.21 3.24 2.17
N TYR A 148 -12.70 2.16 2.78
CA TYR A 148 -11.92 1.16 2.06
C TYR A 148 -12.76 0.50 0.94
N ARG A 149 -12.16 0.35 -0.23
CA ARG A 149 -12.74 -0.40 -1.35
C ARG A 149 -11.63 -1.11 -2.11
N GLU A 150 -11.89 -2.33 -2.49
CA GLU A 150 -11.02 -3.06 -3.40
C GLU A 150 -11.25 -2.61 -4.84
N MET A 151 -10.16 -2.55 -5.61
CA MET A 151 -10.25 -2.32 -7.04
C MET A 151 -10.81 -3.60 -7.69
N PRO A 152 -11.89 -3.53 -8.48
CA PRO A 152 -12.37 -4.67 -9.23
C PRO A 152 -11.29 -5.25 -10.15
N GLU A 153 -11.18 -6.58 -10.25
CA GLU A 153 -10.10 -7.27 -11.00
C GLU A 153 -9.99 -6.78 -12.46
N GLY A 154 -11.12 -6.60 -13.14
CA GLY A 154 -11.11 -6.06 -14.51
C GLY A 154 -10.56 -4.64 -14.61
N MET A 155 -10.73 -3.81 -13.58
CA MET A 155 -10.15 -2.45 -13.53
C MET A 155 -8.65 -2.51 -13.23
N TYR A 156 -8.19 -3.48 -12.44
CA TYR A 156 -6.76 -3.65 -12.14
C TYR A 156 -5.94 -3.92 -13.40
N MET A 157 -6.42 -4.77 -14.29
CA MET A 157 -5.77 -5.06 -15.58
C MET A 157 -5.76 -3.83 -16.50
N GLN A 158 -6.84 -3.07 -16.55
CA GLN A 158 -6.90 -1.81 -17.29
C GLN A 158 -5.94 -0.76 -16.70
N TRP A 159 -5.87 -0.68 -15.38
CA TRP A 159 -4.94 0.19 -14.69
C TRP A 159 -3.48 -0.13 -15.03
N LEU A 160 -3.06 -1.39 -14.97
CA LEU A 160 -1.70 -1.81 -15.35
C LEU A 160 -1.35 -1.36 -16.77
N GLN A 161 -2.27 -1.49 -17.72
CA GLN A 161 -2.06 -1.05 -19.10
C GLN A 161 -1.98 0.49 -19.20
N SER A 162 -2.80 1.21 -18.44
CA SER A 162 -2.82 2.68 -18.46
C SER A 162 -1.58 3.29 -17.86
N VAL A 163 -1.04 2.72 -16.78
CA VAL A 163 0.20 3.17 -16.14
C VAL A 163 1.35 3.22 -17.12
N VAL A 164 1.49 2.20 -17.96
CA VAL A 164 2.56 2.15 -18.98
C VAL A 164 2.37 3.25 -20.05
N LYS A 165 1.13 3.44 -20.52
CA LYS A 165 0.83 4.40 -21.61
C LYS A 165 0.88 5.86 -21.15
N GLU A 166 0.45 6.15 -19.93
CA GLU A 166 0.21 7.52 -19.47
C GLU A 166 1.28 8.03 -18.49
N ARG A 167 2.28 7.21 -18.18
CA ARG A 167 3.38 7.52 -17.25
C ARG A 167 3.94 8.94 -17.40
N ASN A 168 4.27 9.33 -18.63
CA ASN A 168 4.87 10.63 -18.91
C ASN A 168 3.92 11.81 -18.78
N LYS A 169 2.62 11.58 -18.91
CA LYS A 169 1.59 12.63 -18.88
C LYS A 169 1.39 13.19 -17.46
N TYR A 170 1.50 12.32 -16.45
CA TYR A 170 1.22 12.66 -15.05
C TYR A 170 2.48 12.78 -14.19
N SER A 171 3.64 12.76 -14.81
CA SER A 171 4.91 13.00 -14.13
C SER A 171 5.06 14.48 -13.72
N ASN A 172 5.62 14.73 -12.55
CA ASN A 172 5.84 16.07 -12.06
C ASN A 172 6.93 16.78 -12.87
N LYS A 173 6.52 17.59 -13.87
CA LYS A 173 7.41 18.28 -14.80
C LYS A 173 8.42 19.19 -14.09
N LYS A 174 8.02 19.86 -13.00
CA LYS A 174 8.89 20.75 -12.23
C LYS A 174 10.07 20.01 -11.61
N ILE A 175 9.80 18.84 -11.02
CA ILE A 175 10.86 18.01 -10.42
C ILE A 175 11.76 17.45 -11.50
N ASN A 176 11.19 16.91 -12.56
CA ASN A 176 11.95 16.37 -13.68
C ASN A 176 12.90 17.41 -14.30
N THR A 177 12.48 18.68 -14.40
CA THR A 177 13.35 19.76 -14.87
C THR A 177 14.51 20.00 -13.92
N ILE A 178 14.22 20.12 -12.60
CA ILE A 178 15.26 20.34 -11.59
C ILE A 178 16.26 19.20 -11.53
N LEU A 179 15.78 17.96 -11.64
CA LEU A 179 16.65 16.79 -11.66
C LEU A 179 17.50 16.73 -12.93
N LYS A 180 16.92 17.02 -14.09
CA LYS A 180 17.67 17.10 -15.34
C LYS A 180 18.79 18.16 -15.25
N GLU A 181 18.52 19.33 -14.70
CA GLU A 181 19.52 20.38 -14.50
C GLU A 181 20.65 19.96 -13.55
N LYS A 182 20.34 19.24 -12.47
CA LYS A 182 21.35 18.70 -11.56
C LYS A 182 22.16 17.56 -12.17
N TRP A 183 21.51 16.64 -12.89
CA TRP A 183 22.17 15.47 -13.47
C TRP A 183 23.08 15.78 -14.65
N THR A 184 22.84 16.89 -15.35
CA THR A 184 23.79 17.37 -16.37
C THR A 184 25.07 17.90 -15.76
N LYS A 185 25.09 18.23 -14.46
CA LYS A 185 26.27 18.75 -13.74
C LYS A 185 27.03 17.70 -12.93
N ASP A 186 26.45 16.54 -12.65
CA ASP A 186 27.01 15.52 -11.75
C ASP A 186 27.11 14.15 -12.42
N THR A 187 28.29 13.79 -12.87
CA THR A 187 28.58 12.54 -13.60
C THR A 187 28.35 11.29 -12.74
N ILE A 188 28.38 11.42 -11.41
CA ILE A 188 28.17 10.30 -10.46
C ILE A 188 26.73 9.82 -10.45
N VAL A 189 25.77 10.73 -10.66
CA VAL A 189 24.33 10.39 -10.68
C VAL A 189 23.95 9.66 -11.97
N ARG A 190 24.68 9.84 -13.06
CA ARG A 190 24.49 9.10 -14.33
C ARG A 190 24.70 7.59 -14.17
N GLN A 191 25.60 7.14 -13.30
CA GLN A 191 25.85 5.72 -13.08
C GLN A 191 24.68 5.01 -12.38
N TRP A 192 23.96 5.70 -11.49
CA TRP A 192 22.78 5.12 -10.81
C TRP A 192 21.57 4.96 -11.72
N TYR A 193 21.42 5.81 -12.75
CA TYR A 193 20.31 5.71 -13.70
C TYR A 193 20.46 4.54 -14.67
N PHE A 194 21.69 4.14 -15.00
CA PHE A 194 21.95 2.96 -15.84
C PHE A 194 21.63 1.63 -15.13
N PHE A 195 21.64 1.61 -13.79
CA PHE A 195 21.25 0.44 -13.01
C PHE A 195 19.72 0.27 -12.85
N LEU A 196 18.96 1.32 -13.13
CA LEU A 196 17.49 1.33 -13.00
C LEU A 196 16.77 1.23 -14.36
N GLU A 197 17.49 0.84 -15.42
CA GLU A 197 16.81 0.52 -16.68
C GLU A 197 15.89 -0.70 -16.53
N PRO A 198 14.70 -0.68 -17.18
CA PRO A 198 13.57 -1.60 -16.89
C PRO A 198 13.78 -3.05 -17.37
N LYS A 199 14.99 -3.59 -17.31
CA LYS A 199 15.25 -5.01 -17.59
C LYS A 199 14.71 -5.96 -16.51
N ILE A 200 14.28 -5.44 -15.37
CA ILE A 200 13.76 -6.26 -14.26
C ILE A 200 12.26 -6.55 -14.40
N LEU A 201 11.51 -5.79 -15.19
CA LEU A 201 10.05 -6.00 -15.35
C LEU A 201 9.66 -7.04 -16.41
N LEU A 202 10.58 -7.50 -17.25
CA LEU A 202 10.30 -8.51 -18.29
C LEU A 202 10.68 -9.94 -17.87
N GLY A 203 11.33 -10.13 -16.72
CA GLY A 203 11.72 -11.44 -16.19
C GLY A 203 10.73 -12.11 -15.23
N ALA A 204 9.64 -11.42 -14.88
CA ALA A 204 8.65 -11.93 -13.93
C ALA A 204 7.31 -12.39 -14.59
N ILE A 205 7.27 -12.45 -15.93
CA ILE A 205 6.09 -12.90 -16.70
C ILE A 205 6.55 -13.94 -17.73
N SER A 206 7.31 -14.94 -17.29
CA SER A 206 7.53 -16.17 -18.04
C SER A 206 7.38 -17.38 -17.14
#